data_4e00e4b11c6f0e410da94a071408a642
#
_entry.id   4e00e4b11c6f0e410da94a071408a642
#
_cell.length_a   1.000
_cell.length_b   1.000
_cell.length_c   1.000
_cell.angle_alpha   90.00
_cell.angle_beta   90.00
_cell.angle_gamma   90.00
#
_symmetry.space_group_name_H-M   'P 1'
#
loop_
_entity.id
_entity.type
_entity.pdbx_description
1 polymer ?
#
loop_
_entity_poly.entity_id
_entity_poly.type
_entity_poly.pdbx_seq_one_letter_code
_entity_poly.pdbx_strand_id
1 'polypeptide(L)'
;MVKVNLGGCNSFVNDAEYKAYVEKALTAFDVLENETGAGNDFLGWKHLPSETLASSLVEECEAVKNAWAAKNIDLVIVIGIGGSYLGAKCALEALSHQFAKQ
;
A
#
# COMPACT_ATOMS: atom_id res chain seq x y z
N MET A 1 16.23 0.44 2.86
CA MET A 1 15.73 -0.10 4.14
C MET A 1 15.22 1.06 4.97
N VAL A 2 13.98 1.00 5.43
CA VAL A 2 13.40 2.01 6.32
C VAL A 2 13.94 1.79 7.74
N LYS A 3 14.33 2.88 8.42
CA LYS A 3 14.75 2.86 9.83
C LYS A 3 13.76 3.67 10.64
N VAL A 4 13.29 3.10 11.75
CA VAL A 4 12.42 3.80 12.71
C VAL A 4 13.25 4.20 13.92
N ASN A 5 13.19 5.47 14.31
CA ASN A 5 13.86 5.99 15.50
C ASN A 5 12.80 6.41 16.53
N LEU A 6 12.74 5.71 17.64
CA LEU A 6 11.80 5.97 18.73
C LEU A 6 12.37 6.85 19.84
N GLY A 7 13.60 7.37 19.70
CA GLY A 7 14.25 8.18 20.74
C GLY A 7 13.42 9.37 21.24
N GLY A 8 12.59 9.96 20.39
CA GLY A 8 11.68 11.03 20.79
C GLY A 8 10.48 10.59 21.65
N CYS A 9 10.22 9.28 21.77
CA CYS A 9 9.10 8.74 22.53
C CYS A 9 9.50 8.32 23.95
N ASN A 10 10.79 8.23 24.27
CA ASN A 10 11.30 7.69 25.52
C ASN A 10 10.81 8.41 26.78
N SER A 11 10.41 9.67 26.67
CA SER A 11 9.83 10.44 27.79
C SER A 11 8.34 10.12 28.05
N PHE A 12 7.68 9.44 27.11
CA PHE A 12 6.24 9.15 27.15
C PHE A 12 5.95 7.67 27.38
N VAL A 13 6.85 6.78 26.94
CA VAL A 13 6.69 5.33 27.03
C VAL A 13 7.96 4.75 27.64
N ASN A 14 7.84 4.09 28.77
CA ASN A 14 8.98 3.42 29.40
C ASN A 14 9.28 2.06 28.73
N ASP A 15 10.49 1.53 28.97
CA ASP A 15 10.97 0.30 28.33
C ASP A 15 10.10 -0.92 28.63
N ALA A 16 9.49 -1.01 29.80
CA ALA A 16 8.63 -2.14 30.18
C ALA A 16 7.31 -2.09 29.40
N GLU A 17 6.71 -0.92 29.30
CA GLU A 17 5.51 -0.70 28.49
C GLU A 17 5.79 -0.97 27.00
N TYR A 18 6.91 -0.47 26.49
CA TYR A 18 7.32 -0.72 25.10
C TYR A 18 7.43 -2.23 24.82
N LYS A 19 8.14 -2.98 25.66
CA LYS A 19 8.28 -4.44 25.51
C LYS A 19 6.93 -5.15 25.53
N ALA A 20 6.05 -4.78 26.47
CA ALA A 20 4.71 -5.38 26.54
C ALA A 20 3.86 -5.11 25.29
N TYR A 21 3.98 -3.92 24.70
CA TYR A 21 3.30 -3.62 23.42
C TYR A 21 3.92 -4.34 22.23
N VAL A 22 5.23 -4.54 22.21
CA VAL A 22 5.90 -5.34 21.18
C VAL A 22 5.41 -6.79 21.21
N GLU A 23 5.29 -7.40 22.39
CA GLU A 23 4.75 -8.77 22.52
C GLU A 23 3.31 -8.87 22.01
N LYS A 24 2.46 -7.89 22.35
CA LYS A 24 1.09 -7.81 21.82
C LYS A 24 1.07 -7.65 20.30
N ALA A 25 1.94 -6.80 19.76
CA ALA A 25 2.03 -6.58 18.33
C ALA A 25 2.48 -7.85 17.57
N LEU A 26 3.45 -8.58 18.12
CA LEU A 26 3.88 -9.87 17.55
C LEU A 26 2.75 -10.90 17.55
N THR A 27 2.01 -11.01 18.66
CA THR A 27 0.84 -11.89 18.72
C THR A 27 -0.23 -11.51 17.69
N ALA A 28 -0.52 -10.22 17.56
CA ALA A 28 -1.47 -9.72 16.56
C ALA A 28 -0.98 -9.98 15.13
N PHE A 29 0.33 -9.84 14.90
CA PHE A 29 0.95 -10.15 13.61
C PHE A 29 0.79 -11.63 13.25
N ASP A 30 1.03 -12.53 14.20
CA ASP A 30 0.85 -13.98 13.99
C ASP A 30 -0.61 -14.33 13.65
N VAL A 31 -1.57 -13.69 14.30
CA VAL A 31 -3.01 -13.85 14.01
C VAL A 31 -3.33 -13.38 12.58
N LEU A 32 -2.75 -12.25 12.15
CA LEU A 32 -2.90 -11.71 10.80
C LEU A 32 -2.24 -12.63 9.76
N GLU A 33 -1.01 -13.06 10.03
CA GLU A 33 -0.27 -13.94 9.10
C GLU A 33 -0.97 -15.28 8.89
N ASN A 34 -1.50 -15.87 9.95
CA ASN A 34 -2.21 -17.15 9.90
C ASN A 34 -3.70 -17.01 9.54
N GLU A 35 -4.20 -15.78 9.39
CA GLU A 35 -5.59 -15.48 9.00
C GLU A 35 -6.64 -16.09 9.94
N THR A 36 -6.30 -16.17 11.23
CA THR A 36 -7.14 -16.83 12.25
C THR A 36 -8.00 -15.86 13.06
N GLY A 37 -7.83 -14.56 12.85
CA GLY A 37 -8.56 -13.52 13.57
C GLY A 37 -9.95 -13.26 13.06
N ALA A 38 -10.73 -12.51 13.84
CA ALA A 38 -12.02 -11.99 13.40
C ALA A 38 -11.81 -11.07 12.18
N GLY A 39 -12.63 -11.25 11.15
CA GLY A 39 -12.52 -10.49 9.90
C GLY A 39 -11.54 -11.08 8.89
N ASN A 40 -11.11 -12.33 9.07
CA ASN A 40 -10.25 -13.04 8.10
C ASN A 40 -10.84 -13.10 6.68
N ASP A 41 -12.17 -13.05 6.53
CA ASP A 41 -12.86 -12.97 5.23
C ASP A 41 -12.50 -11.69 4.43
N PHE A 42 -11.91 -10.69 5.07
CA PHE A 42 -11.56 -9.40 4.46
C PHE A 42 -10.06 -9.20 4.25
N LEU A 43 -9.26 -10.25 4.25
CA LEU A 43 -7.80 -10.20 4.10
C LEU A 43 -7.30 -10.33 2.65
N GLY A 44 -8.18 -10.26 1.66
CA GLY A 44 -7.79 -10.33 0.23
C GLY A 44 -6.69 -9.34 -0.16
N TRP A 45 -6.62 -8.18 0.48
CA TRP A 45 -5.56 -7.20 0.27
C TRP A 45 -4.15 -7.73 0.58
N LYS A 46 -4.02 -8.72 1.47
CA LYS A 46 -2.73 -9.34 1.83
C LYS A 46 -2.15 -10.14 0.67
N HIS A 47 -3.01 -10.84 -0.07
CA HIS A 47 -2.62 -11.71 -1.19
C HIS A 47 -2.61 -10.98 -2.53
N LEU A 48 -3.41 -9.92 -2.65
CA LEU A 48 -3.63 -9.18 -3.89
C LEU A 48 -2.35 -8.81 -4.66
N PRO A 49 -1.26 -8.32 -4.02
CA PRO A 49 -0.04 -7.99 -4.76
C PRO A 49 0.58 -9.21 -5.47
N SER A 50 0.64 -10.34 -4.78
CA SER A 50 1.21 -11.59 -5.32
C SER A 50 0.31 -12.17 -6.41
N GLU A 51 -0.99 -12.18 -6.19
CA GLU A 51 -1.98 -12.67 -7.15
C GLU A 51 -2.01 -11.80 -8.40
N THR A 52 -1.93 -10.47 -8.26
CA THR A 52 -1.85 -9.55 -9.38
C THR A 52 -0.62 -9.82 -10.23
N LEU A 53 0.55 -10.01 -9.61
CA LEU A 53 1.79 -10.30 -10.33
C LEU A 53 1.80 -11.68 -10.98
N ALA A 54 1.04 -12.64 -10.45
CA ALA A 54 0.90 -13.99 -11.01
C ALA A 54 -0.20 -14.10 -12.08
N SER A 55 -1.04 -13.08 -12.22
CA SER A 55 -2.15 -13.04 -13.18
C SER A 55 -1.76 -12.32 -14.48
N SER A 56 -2.66 -12.31 -15.47
CA SER A 56 -2.53 -11.51 -16.71
C SER A 56 -2.86 -10.03 -16.54
N LEU A 57 -3.15 -9.57 -15.31
CA LEU A 57 -3.66 -8.22 -15.09
C LEU A 57 -2.66 -7.12 -15.47
N VAL A 58 -1.37 -7.38 -15.28
CA VAL A 58 -0.31 -6.43 -15.65
C VAL A 58 -0.26 -6.26 -17.17
N GLU A 59 -0.30 -7.37 -17.91
CA GLU A 59 -0.33 -7.38 -19.38
C GLU A 59 -1.59 -6.71 -19.93
N GLU A 60 -2.74 -6.92 -19.28
CA GLU A 60 -4.00 -6.26 -19.62
C GLU A 60 -3.92 -4.74 -19.43
N CYS A 61 -3.32 -4.29 -18.31
CA CYS A 61 -3.06 -2.86 -18.07
C CYS A 61 -2.13 -2.26 -19.13
N GLU A 62 -1.07 -2.98 -19.51
CA GLU A 62 -0.16 -2.53 -20.59
C GLU A 62 -0.86 -2.45 -21.94
N ALA A 63 -1.73 -3.39 -22.25
CA ALA A 63 -2.53 -3.37 -23.47
C ALA A 63 -3.45 -2.13 -23.53
N VAL A 64 -4.11 -1.79 -22.42
CA VAL A 64 -4.93 -0.57 -22.31
C VAL A 64 -4.06 0.68 -22.49
N LYS A 65 -2.92 0.76 -21.81
CA LYS A 65 -1.96 1.86 -21.93
C LYS A 65 -1.54 2.06 -23.39
N ASN A 66 -1.18 0.98 -24.09
CA ASN A 66 -0.75 1.04 -25.47
C ASN A 66 -1.89 1.48 -26.42
N ALA A 67 -3.11 0.99 -26.17
CA ALA A 67 -4.29 1.40 -26.92
C ALA A 67 -4.62 2.89 -26.74
N TRP A 68 -4.37 3.43 -25.53
CA TRP A 68 -4.55 4.85 -25.24
C TRP A 68 -3.46 5.71 -25.85
N ALA A 69 -2.21 5.27 -25.79
CA ALA A 69 -1.08 5.96 -26.42
C ALA A 69 -1.30 6.17 -27.93
N ALA A 70 -1.89 5.18 -28.61
CA ALA A 70 -2.24 5.27 -30.03
C ALA A 70 -3.34 6.31 -30.34
N LYS A 71 -4.11 6.74 -29.34
CA LYS A 71 -5.21 7.71 -29.49
C LYS A 71 -4.79 9.16 -29.24
N ASN A 72 -3.53 9.43 -28.91
CA ASN A 72 -3.01 10.75 -28.55
C ASN A 72 -3.87 11.45 -27.48
N ILE A 73 -4.11 10.76 -26.36
CA ILE A 73 -4.89 11.29 -25.23
C ILE A 73 -4.06 12.38 -24.54
N ASP A 74 -4.59 13.61 -24.48
CA ASP A 74 -3.92 14.74 -23.85
C ASP A 74 -4.14 14.81 -22.33
N LEU A 75 -5.24 14.26 -21.85
CA LEU A 75 -5.63 14.36 -20.43
C LEU A 75 -6.34 13.10 -19.96
N VAL A 76 -5.94 12.62 -18.80
CA VAL A 76 -6.65 11.56 -18.06
C VAL A 76 -7.14 12.15 -16.73
N ILE A 77 -8.44 12.08 -16.48
CA ILE A 77 -9.05 12.57 -15.24
C ILE A 77 -9.43 11.36 -14.39
N VAL A 78 -8.84 11.26 -13.20
CA VAL A 78 -9.18 10.23 -12.23
C VAL A 78 -10.18 10.80 -11.24
N ILE A 79 -11.38 10.20 -11.19
CA ILE A 79 -12.45 10.61 -10.27
C ILE A 79 -12.57 9.52 -9.20
N GLY A 80 -12.43 9.91 -7.94
CA GLY A 80 -12.51 9.00 -6.80
C GLY A 80 -12.53 9.75 -5.48
N ILE A 81 -12.93 9.08 -4.41
CA ILE A 81 -12.94 9.63 -3.07
C ILE A 81 -12.08 8.76 -2.13
N GLY A 82 -11.31 9.39 -1.27
CA GLY A 82 -10.45 8.69 -0.30
C GLY A 82 -9.52 7.68 -0.96
N GLY A 83 -9.55 6.43 -0.50
CA GLY A 83 -8.71 5.35 -1.00
C GLY A 83 -8.86 5.03 -2.49
N SER A 84 -9.99 5.40 -3.09
CA SER A 84 -10.23 5.15 -4.52
C SER A 84 -9.32 5.96 -5.45
N TYR A 85 -8.69 7.05 -4.96
CA TYR A 85 -7.74 7.81 -5.78
C TYR A 85 -6.38 8.02 -5.08
N LEU A 86 -6.34 8.03 -3.74
CA LEU A 86 -5.12 8.36 -2.99
C LEU A 86 -3.99 7.36 -3.24
N GLY A 87 -4.30 6.08 -3.45
CA GLY A 87 -3.30 5.07 -3.78
C GLY A 87 -2.62 5.34 -5.12
N ALA A 88 -3.40 5.61 -6.16
CA ALA A 88 -2.88 5.97 -7.46
C ALA A 88 -2.08 7.29 -7.41
N LYS A 89 -2.59 8.30 -6.70
CA LYS A 89 -1.90 9.58 -6.49
C LYS A 89 -0.56 9.38 -5.81
N CYS A 90 -0.51 8.60 -4.73
CA CYS A 90 0.72 8.31 -4.01
C CYS A 90 1.78 7.66 -4.92
N ALA A 91 1.40 6.68 -5.73
CA ALA A 91 2.29 6.04 -6.68
C ALA A 91 2.79 7.02 -7.76
N LEU A 92 1.91 7.82 -8.31
CA LEU A 92 2.28 8.85 -9.30
C LEU A 92 3.26 9.87 -8.73
N GLU A 93 3.00 10.40 -7.54
CA GLU A 93 3.87 11.38 -6.89
C GLU A 93 5.23 10.80 -6.48
N ALA A 94 5.27 9.52 -6.07
CA ALA A 94 6.51 8.84 -5.70
C ALA A 94 7.40 8.51 -6.90
N LEU A 95 6.80 8.25 -8.07
CA LEU A 95 7.51 7.83 -9.27
C LEU A 95 7.72 8.95 -10.30
N SER A 96 7.05 10.08 -10.13
CA SER A 96 7.18 11.23 -11.03
C SER A 96 8.14 12.26 -10.49
N HIS A 97 8.74 13.04 -11.40
CA HIS A 97 9.52 14.21 -11.00
C HIS A 97 8.60 15.27 -10.37
N GLN A 98 9.05 15.92 -9.31
CA GLN A 98 8.27 16.92 -8.53
C GLN A 98 7.62 18.02 -9.40
N PHE A 99 8.24 18.37 -10.52
CA PHE A 99 7.75 19.37 -11.48
C PHE A 99 7.24 18.76 -12.80
N ALA A 100 6.97 17.45 -12.82
CA ALA A 100 6.33 16.84 -13.96
C ALA A 100 4.91 17.44 -14.10
N LYS A 101 4.52 17.77 -15.33
CA LYS A 101 3.13 18.16 -15.61
C LYS A 101 2.25 16.94 -15.34
N GLN A 102 1.39 17.07 -14.35
CA GLN A 102 0.35 16.10 -14.06
C GLN A 102 -0.85 16.39 -14.95
#